data_2b8b609958f259fcffa5f040dee36b91
#
_entry.id   2b8b609958f259fcffa5f040dee36b91
#
_cell.length_a   1.000
_cell.length_b   1.000
_cell.length_c   1.000
_cell.angle_alpha   90.00
_cell.angle_beta   90.00
_cell.angle_gamma   90.00
#
_symmetry.space_group_name_H-M   'P 1'
#
loop_
_entity.id
_entity.type
_entity.pdbx_description
1 polymer ?
#
loop_
_entity_poly.entity_id
_entity_poly.type
_entity_poly.pdbx_seq_one_letter_code
_entity_poly.pdbx_strand_id
1 'polypeptide(L)'
;MVLVCMSGVISDRLRELMRQQHITQRSLASEIGLSFQLLNAKLHGRANYTSRDLVRIADFFDVSVDFLLGRSDYAKPLEVA
;
A
#
# COMPACT_ATOMS: atom_id res chain seq x y z
N MET A 1 21.54 -7.52 -11.43
CA MET A 1 20.50 -7.43 -10.43
C MET A 1 19.21 -6.95 -11.04
N VAL A 2 18.17 -7.66 -10.78
CA VAL A 2 16.87 -7.29 -11.31
C VAL A 2 16.33 -6.11 -10.53
N LEU A 3 15.90 -5.08 -11.25
CA LEU A 3 15.20 -4.00 -10.62
C LEU A 3 13.85 -4.50 -10.19
N VAL A 4 13.70 -4.66 -8.91
CA VAL A 4 12.41 -5.03 -8.37
C VAL A 4 11.51 -3.84 -8.52
N CYS A 5 10.38 -4.04 -9.18
CA CYS A 5 9.38 -3.00 -9.29
C CYS A 5 8.79 -2.78 -7.89
N MET A 6 9.08 -1.65 -7.29
CA MET A 6 8.57 -1.35 -5.96
C MET A 6 7.05 -1.35 -5.94
N SER A 7 6.44 -0.95 -7.07
CA SER A 7 4.99 -1.01 -7.19
C SER A 7 4.46 -2.42 -7.02
N GLY A 8 5.20 -3.42 -7.51
CA GLY A 8 4.80 -4.82 -7.34
C GLY A 8 4.77 -5.24 -5.89
N VAL A 9 5.82 -4.89 -5.13
CA VAL A 9 5.89 -5.19 -3.70
C VAL A 9 4.78 -4.48 -2.95
N ILE A 10 4.58 -3.20 -3.24
CA ILE A 10 3.53 -2.42 -2.58
C ILE A 10 2.16 -3.02 -2.87
N SER A 11 1.92 -3.37 -4.13
CA SER A 11 0.63 -3.95 -4.53
C SER A 11 0.37 -5.27 -3.82
N ASP A 12 1.39 -6.12 -3.72
CA ASP A 12 1.25 -7.41 -3.05
C ASP A 12 0.92 -7.22 -1.57
N ARG A 13 1.66 -6.33 -0.90
CA ARG A 13 1.41 -6.05 0.51
C ARG A 13 0.04 -5.43 0.71
N LEU A 14 -0.34 -4.53 -0.17
CA LEU A 14 -1.63 -3.86 -0.09
C LEU A 14 -2.78 -4.85 -0.29
N ARG A 15 -2.66 -5.74 -1.28
CA ARG A 15 -3.68 -6.77 -1.49
C ARG A 15 -3.83 -7.67 -0.28
N GLU A 16 -2.71 -8.02 0.35
CA GLU A 16 -2.75 -8.86 1.55
C GLU A 16 -3.47 -8.15 2.69
N LEU A 17 -3.17 -6.87 2.90
CA LEU A 17 -3.83 -6.08 3.94
C LEU A 17 -5.33 -5.97 3.68
N MET A 18 -5.70 -5.73 2.42
CA MET A 18 -7.11 -5.63 2.05
C MET A 18 -7.83 -6.95 2.30
N ARG A 19 -7.17 -8.06 1.97
CA ARG A 19 -7.74 -9.39 2.18
C ARG A 19 -7.93 -9.67 3.67
N GLN A 20 -6.92 -9.36 4.47
CA GLN A 20 -6.98 -9.61 5.91
C GLN A 20 -8.08 -8.82 6.58
N GLN A 21 -8.34 -7.62 6.12
CA GLN A 21 -9.33 -6.74 6.73
C GLN A 21 -10.65 -6.69 5.98
N HIS A 22 -10.79 -7.51 4.94
CA HIS A 22 -12.01 -7.60 4.15
C HIS A 22 -12.43 -6.25 3.56
N ILE A 23 -11.45 -5.52 3.01
CA ILE A 23 -11.67 -4.19 2.44
C ILE A 23 -11.63 -4.30 0.92
N THR A 24 -12.59 -3.67 0.25
CA THR A 24 -12.64 -3.66 -1.20
C THR A 24 -11.81 -2.52 -1.76
N GLN A 25 -11.46 -2.61 -3.06
CA GLN A 25 -10.77 -1.52 -3.73
C GLN A 25 -11.57 -0.22 -3.71
N ARG A 26 -12.89 -0.31 -3.85
CA ARG A 26 -13.74 0.89 -3.84
C ARG A 26 -13.70 1.56 -2.49
N SER A 27 -13.79 0.78 -1.42
CA SER A 27 -13.72 1.32 -0.07
C SER A 27 -12.36 1.95 0.19
N LEU A 28 -11.30 1.27 -0.19
CA LEU A 28 -9.95 1.80 0.03
C LEU A 28 -9.73 3.08 -0.76
N ALA A 29 -10.13 3.10 -2.03
CA ALA A 29 -9.97 4.29 -2.86
C ALA A 29 -10.66 5.49 -2.24
N SER A 30 -11.87 5.29 -1.74
CA SER A 30 -12.62 6.35 -1.08
C SER A 30 -11.89 6.86 0.16
N GLU A 31 -11.34 5.94 0.95
CA GLU A 31 -10.67 6.30 2.20
C GLU A 31 -9.37 7.05 1.99
N ILE A 32 -8.64 6.73 0.93
CA ILE A 32 -7.36 7.36 0.67
C ILE A 32 -7.45 8.49 -0.36
N GLY A 33 -8.66 8.81 -0.81
CA GLY A 33 -8.87 9.96 -1.68
C GLY A 33 -8.48 9.74 -3.12
N LEU A 34 -8.51 8.51 -3.61
CA LEU A 34 -8.24 8.18 -5.01
C LEU A 34 -9.51 7.72 -5.69
N SER A 35 -9.55 7.85 -7.03
CA SER A 35 -10.61 7.22 -7.78
C SER A 35 -10.36 5.71 -7.84
N PHE A 36 -11.42 4.94 -8.03
CA PHE A 36 -11.30 3.50 -8.18
C PHE A 36 -10.37 3.14 -9.34
N GLN A 37 -10.51 3.85 -10.46
CA GLN A 37 -9.69 3.58 -11.64
C GLN A 37 -8.22 3.84 -11.36
N LEU A 38 -7.90 4.90 -10.63
CA LEU A 38 -6.52 5.23 -10.34
C LEU A 38 -5.91 4.21 -9.38
N LEU A 39 -6.64 3.82 -8.34
CA LEU A 39 -6.16 2.80 -7.42
C LEU A 39 -5.96 1.48 -8.16
N ASN A 40 -6.89 1.11 -9.02
CA ASN A 40 -6.79 -0.11 -9.82
C ASN A 40 -5.54 -0.07 -10.70
N ALA A 41 -5.26 1.06 -11.34
CA ALA A 41 -4.07 1.22 -12.17
C ALA A 41 -2.80 1.04 -11.35
N LYS A 42 -2.76 1.61 -10.15
CA LYS A 42 -1.60 1.47 -9.27
C LYS A 42 -1.41 0.03 -8.82
N LEU A 43 -2.48 -0.65 -8.47
CA LEU A 43 -2.42 -2.05 -8.06
C LEU A 43 -1.93 -2.96 -9.18
N HIS A 44 -2.21 -2.61 -10.42
CA HIS A 44 -1.79 -3.41 -11.58
C HIS A 44 -0.50 -2.93 -12.23
N GLY A 45 0.18 -1.97 -11.61
CA GLY A 45 1.47 -1.51 -12.11
C GLY A 45 1.40 -0.54 -13.27
N ARG A 46 0.22 -0.03 -13.61
CA ARG A 46 0.06 0.94 -14.69
C ARG A 46 0.26 2.37 -14.24
N ALA A 47 0.29 2.60 -12.94
CA ALA A 47 0.57 3.89 -12.34
C ALA A 47 1.41 3.69 -11.09
N ASN A 48 2.19 4.68 -10.74
CA ASN A 48 3.07 4.59 -9.58
C ASN A 48 2.38 5.12 -8.33
N TYR A 49 2.77 4.56 -7.19
CA TYR A 49 2.33 5.09 -5.89
C TYR A 49 3.16 6.34 -5.58
N THR A 50 2.50 7.39 -5.14
CA THR A 50 3.19 8.59 -4.68
C THR A 50 3.49 8.46 -3.19
N SER A 51 4.36 9.34 -2.69
CA SER A 51 4.65 9.37 -1.25
C SER A 51 3.38 9.61 -0.45
N ARG A 52 2.51 10.48 -0.94
CA ARG A 52 1.23 10.78 -0.28
C ARG A 52 0.35 9.54 -0.23
N ASP A 53 0.31 8.78 -1.32
CA ASP A 53 -0.45 7.54 -1.35
C ASP A 53 0.03 6.57 -0.28
N LEU A 54 1.35 6.41 -0.18
CA LEU A 54 1.94 5.48 0.78
C LEU A 54 1.62 5.88 2.21
N VAL A 55 1.73 7.17 2.51
CA VAL A 55 1.41 7.67 3.85
C VAL A 55 -0.06 7.42 4.18
N ARG A 56 -0.95 7.72 3.24
CA ARG A 56 -2.39 7.53 3.47
C ARG A 56 -2.75 6.06 3.64
N ILE A 57 -2.15 5.19 2.84
CA ILE A 57 -2.37 3.75 2.97
C ILE A 57 -1.85 3.25 4.31
N ALA A 58 -0.65 3.67 4.67
CA ALA A 58 -0.04 3.28 5.94
C ALA A 58 -0.89 3.71 7.12
N ASP A 59 -1.39 4.95 7.08
CA ASP A 59 -2.26 5.46 8.14
C ASP A 59 -3.57 4.69 8.22
N PHE A 60 -4.16 4.40 7.07
CA PHE A 60 -5.44 3.70 7.03
C PHE A 60 -5.34 2.30 7.62
N PHE A 61 -4.29 1.57 7.29
CA PHE A 61 -4.09 0.21 7.78
C PHE A 61 -3.30 0.13 9.09
N ASP A 62 -2.84 1.27 9.58
CA ASP A 62 -2.00 1.33 10.79
C ASP A 62 -0.77 0.45 10.65
N VAL A 63 -0.07 0.61 9.53
CA VAL A 63 1.18 -0.09 9.26
C VAL A 63 2.25 0.92 8.90
N SER A 64 3.51 0.48 8.91
CA SER A 64 4.61 1.36 8.54
C SER A 64 4.74 1.45 7.02
N VAL A 65 5.26 2.56 6.53
CA VAL A 65 5.58 2.70 5.12
C VAL A 65 6.66 1.69 4.73
N ASP A 66 7.61 1.42 5.62
CA ASP A 66 8.66 0.43 5.37
C ASP A 66 8.07 -0.96 5.10
N PHE A 67 7.01 -1.32 5.81
CA PHE A 67 6.33 -2.58 5.57
C PHE A 67 5.73 -2.59 4.15
N LEU A 68 5.09 -1.50 3.74
CA LEU A 68 4.52 -1.40 2.40
C LEU A 68 5.60 -1.50 1.32
N LEU A 69 6.76 -0.94 1.59
CA LEU A 69 7.87 -0.96 0.64
C LEU A 69 8.62 -2.29 0.62
N GLY A 70 8.27 -3.20 1.53
CA GLY A 70 8.95 -4.47 1.62
C GLY A 70 10.30 -4.39 2.31
N ARG A 71 10.60 -3.29 2.97
CA ARG A 71 11.86 -3.10 3.68
C ARG A 71 11.83 -3.64 5.10
N SER A 72 10.64 -3.95 5.59
CA SER A 72 10.45 -4.49 6.93
C SER A 72 9.33 -5.52 6.89
N ASP A 73 9.49 -6.59 7.66
CA ASP A 73 8.42 -7.57 7.82
C ASP A 73 7.49 -7.22 8.96
N TYR A 74 7.80 -6.16 9.70
CA TYR A 74 6.96 -5.71 10.80
C TYR A 74 5.92 -4.74 10.26
N ALA A 75 4.66 -5.10 10.38
CA ALA A 75 3.58 -4.28 9.86
C ALA A 75 3.48 -2.95 10.62
N LYS A 76 3.66 -2.98 11.93
CA LYS A 76 3.54 -1.77 12.72
C LYS A 76 4.88 -1.07 12.85
N PRO A 77 4.88 0.26 12.96
CA PRO A 77 6.12 1.00 13.16
C PRO A 77 6.81 0.53 14.43
N LEU A 78 8.13 0.46 14.37
CA LEU A 78 8.91 0.14 15.55
C LEU A 78 8.86 1.32 16.49
N GLU A 79 8.54 1.06 17.75
CA GLU A 79 8.58 2.12 18.75
C GLU A 79 10.03 2.35 19.16
N VAL A 80 10.41 3.60 19.14
CA VAL A 80 11.71 4.01 19.64
C VAL A 80 11.53 4.42 21.08
N ALA A 81 12.14 3.67 21.94
CA ALA A 81 12.05 3.96 23.35
C ALA A 81 12.77 5.26 23.72
#